data_594eb00a53c197dc3defb0e609773b1e
#
_entry.id   594eb00a53c197dc3defb0e609773b1e
#
_cell.length_a   1.000
_cell.length_b   1.000
_cell.length_c   1.000
_cell.angle_alpha   90.00
_cell.angle_beta   90.00
_cell.angle_gamma   90.00
#
_symmetry.space_group_name_H-M   'P 1'
#
loop_
_entity.id
_entity.type
_entity.pdbx_description
1 polymer ?
#
loop_
_entity_poly.entity_id
_entity_poly.type
_entity_poly.pdbx_seq_one_letter_code
_entity_poly.pdbx_strand_id
1 'polypeptide(L)'
;SGGCAMRFIEGRYGSGKTFLLYALKNHVLERNFVVSDVELSVDKRLVGNKGQGLAAYRELMRNLATQACPDHGALRPILDKWISKLENEVEQECGLIPGHESFDIKVSQKVHSVTSSMEERVNGFDFGRVVSLYYKGHRMGDDKLQQKAFRWLCGEYRTKSEAKTDLGISLIITDDNWYDFIKLWADFMVKVGYAGLYICMDELA
;
A
#
# COMPACT_ATOMS: atom_id res chain seq x y z
N SER A 1 -2.22 19.54 0.36
CA SER A 1 -1.03 19.55 -0.50
C SER A 1 -0.11 18.40 -0.08
N GLY A 2 -0.06 17.31 -0.86
CA GLY A 2 0.80 16.18 -0.61
C GLY A 2 2.26 16.56 -0.89
N GLY A 3 3.03 16.90 0.16
CA GLY A 3 4.46 17.11 0.06
C GLY A 3 5.21 15.80 0.35
N CYS A 4 6.34 15.58 -0.35
CA CYS A 4 7.32 14.54 -0.01
C CYS A 4 8.54 15.22 0.60
N ALA A 5 9.04 14.68 1.69
CA ALA A 5 10.27 15.14 2.33
C ALA A 5 11.16 13.94 2.63
N MET A 6 12.45 14.06 2.33
CA MET A 6 13.47 13.10 2.69
C MET A 6 14.45 13.74 3.69
N ARG A 7 14.87 12.98 4.68
CA ARG A 7 15.86 13.40 5.67
C ARG A 7 16.89 12.30 5.84
N PHE A 8 18.14 12.68 5.80
CA PHE A 8 19.26 11.78 6.09
C PHE A 8 19.72 12.01 7.54
N ILE A 9 19.97 10.92 8.25
CA ILE A 9 20.52 10.92 9.60
C ILE A 9 21.89 10.25 9.52
N GLU A 10 22.93 11.03 9.72
CA GLU A 10 24.31 10.56 9.71
C GLU A 10 24.88 10.56 11.13
N GLY A 11 25.73 9.58 11.42
CA GLY A 11 26.39 9.47 12.73
C GLY A 11 27.28 8.23 12.81
N ARG A 12 28.22 8.25 13.75
CA ARG A 12 29.13 7.13 14.00
C ARG A 12 28.36 5.87 14.42
N TYR A 13 28.97 4.71 14.24
CA TYR A 13 28.45 3.47 14.80
C TYR A 13 28.21 3.62 16.32
N GLY A 14 27.08 3.14 16.80
CA GLY A 14 26.70 3.27 18.22
C GLY A 14 26.15 4.64 18.63
N SER A 15 25.97 5.62 17.72
CA SER A 15 25.44 6.96 18.04
C SER A 15 23.92 7.01 18.28
N GLY A 16 23.22 5.88 18.27
CA GLY A 16 21.79 5.82 18.53
C GLY A 16 20.88 6.08 17.33
N LYS A 17 21.37 5.99 16.09
CA LYS A 17 20.57 6.22 14.88
C LYS A 17 19.33 5.31 14.83
N THR A 18 19.50 4.02 15.02
CA THR A 18 18.41 3.04 15.04
C THR A 18 17.40 3.33 16.16
N PHE A 19 17.87 3.73 17.33
CA PHE A 19 16.99 4.17 18.43
C PHE A 19 16.15 5.40 18.04
N LEU A 20 16.78 6.38 17.38
CA LEU A 20 16.08 7.56 16.90
C LEU A 20 15.02 7.20 15.84
N LEU A 21 15.32 6.31 14.89
CA LEU A 21 14.34 5.83 13.89
C LEU A 21 13.17 5.14 14.59
N TYR A 22 13.42 4.33 15.60
CA TYR A 22 12.37 3.68 16.38
C TYR A 22 11.50 4.70 17.15
N ALA A 23 12.10 5.68 17.78
CA ALA A 23 11.37 6.74 18.47
C ALA A 23 10.51 7.58 17.49
N LEU A 24 11.05 7.90 16.31
CA LEU A 24 10.32 8.59 15.26
C LEU A 24 9.14 7.73 14.72
N LYS A 25 9.37 6.43 14.53
CA LYS A 25 8.30 5.48 14.12
C LYS A 25 7.10 5.56 15.06
N ASN A 26 7.34 5.45 16.38
CA ASN A 26 6.26 5.53 17.36
C ASN A 26 5.56 6.89 17.35
N HIS A 27 6.32 7.97 17.28
CA HIS A 27 5.78 9.32 17.25
C HIS A 27 4.89 9.61 16.03
N VAL A 28 5.22 9.09 14.85
CA VAL A 28 4.39 9.28 13.63
C VAL A 28 3.20 8.34 13.59
N LEU A 29 3.28 7.14 14.19
CA LEU A 29 2.14 6.25 14.38
C LEU A 29 1.03 6.93 15.19
N GLU A 30 1.38 7.62 16.28
CA GLU A 30 0.43 8.41 17.09
C GLU A 30 -0.24 9.54 16.31
N ARG A 31 0.39 10.01 15.22
CA ARG A 31 -0.13 11.05 14.32
C ARG A 31 -0.89 10.51 13.12
N ASN A 32 -1.36 9.27 13.20
CA ASN A 32 -2.15 8.60 12.17
C ASN A 32 -1.40 8.43 10.82
N PHE A 33 -0.09 8.29 10.84
CA PHE A 33 0.66 7.86 9.65
C PHE A 33 0.64 6.34 9.54
N VAL A 34 0.69 5.86 8.30
CA VAL A 34 1.15 4.49 8.03
C VAL A 34 2.67 4.52 8.01
N VAL A 35 3.29 3.60 8.71
CA VAL A 35 4.75 3.52 8.81
C VAL A 35 5.23 2.24 8.18
N SER A 36 6.37 2.27 7.52
CA SER A 36 7.10 1.09 7.10
C SER A 36 8.60 1.28 7.32
N ASP A 37 9.28 0.19 7.57
CA ASP A 37 10.72 0.16 7.75
C ASP A 37 11.37 -0.91 6.88
N VAL A 38 12.57 -0.62 6.41
CA VAL A 38 13.42 -1.56 5.69
C VAL A 38 14.87 -1.37 6.13
N GLU A 39 15.53 -2.49 6.40
CA GLU A 39 16.96 -2.55 6.58
C GLU A 39 17.60 -2.88 5.23
N LEU A 40 18.38 -1.93 4.71
CA LEU A 40 19.05 -2.09 3.43
C LEU A 40 20.26 -3.00 3.58
N SER A 41 20.53 -3.78 2.55
CA SER A 41 21.65 -4.73 2.51
C SER A 41 22.12 -4.90 1.06
N VAL A 42 23.15 -5.72 0.86
CA VAL A 42 23.63 -6.04 -0.49
C VAL A 42 22.52 -6.61 -1.39
N ASP A 43 21.58 -7.35 -0.80
CA ASP A 43 20.45 -7.96 -1.51
C ASP A 43 19.19 -7.06 -1.58
N LYS A 44 19.16 -5.98 -0.81
CA LYS A 44 18.06 -5.03 -0.74
C LYS A 44 18.61 -3.61 -0.89
N ARG A 45 18.74 -3.16 -2.12
CA ARG A 45 19.20 -1.80 -2.46
C ARG A 45 18.10 -1.00 -3.12
N LEU A 46 18.14 0.30 -2.94
CA LEU A 46 17.20 1.21 -3.61
C LEU A 46 17.44 1.28 -5.11
N VAL A 47 18.67 1.03 -5.53
CA VAL A 47 19.07 1.00 -6.95
C VAL A 47 19.79 -0.31 -7.23
N GLY A 48 19.29 -1.06 -8.22
CA GLY A 48 19.87 -2.34 -8.61
C GLY A 48 19.04 -2.98 -9.73
N ASN A 49 19.62 -3.95 -10.39
CA ASN A 49 19.01 -4.64 -11.54
C ASN A 49 18.87 -6.16 -11.35
N LYS A 50 19.03 -6.64 -10.13
CA LYS A 50 18.98 -8.09 -9.78
C LYS A 50 17.86 -8.42 -8.79
N GLY A 51 16.73 -7.72 -8.85
CA GLY A 51 15.61 -7.91 -7.92
C GLY A 51 15.79 -7.18 -6.57
N GLN A 52 16.77 -6.32 -6.43
CA GLN A 52 17.12 -5.64 -5.18
C GLN A 52 16.08 -4.59 -4.78
N GLY A 53 15.64 -3.76 -5.72
CA GLY A 53 14.58 -2.78 -5.50
C GLY A 53 13.23 -3.44 -5.22
N LEU A 54 12.93 -4.52 -5.97
CA LEU A 54 11.73 -5.31 -5.72
C LEU A 54 11.77 -6.01 -4.35
N ALA A 55 12.94 -6.46 -3.89
CA ALA A 55 13.09 -7.05 -2.56
C ALA A 55 12.84 -6.01 -1.47
N ALA A 56 13.37 -4.79 -1.61
CA ALA A 56 13.09 -3.68 -0.71
C ALA A 56 11.60 -3.32 -0.69
N TYR A 57 10.96 -3.25 -1.86
CA TYR A 57 9.51 -3.01 -1.96
C TYR A 57 8.69 -4.06 -1.21
N ARG A 58 8.99 -5.35 -1.42
CA ARG A 58 8.28 -6.46 -0.75
C ARG A 58 8.41 -6.38 0.76
N GLU A 59 9.58 -6.02 1.25
CA GLU A 59 9.81 -5.82 2.67
C GLU A 59 9.03 -4.62 3.19
N LEU A 60 9.04 -3.49 2.48
CA LEU A 60 8.24 -2.32 2.83
C LEU A 60 6.74 -2.67 2.92
N MET A 61 6.20 -3.43 1.98
CA MET A 61 4.78 -3.84 2.02
C MET A 61 4.48 -4.79 3.18
N ARG A 62 5.40 -5.68 3.51
CA ARG A 62 5.28 -6.59 4.65
C ARG A 62 5.35 -5.86 5.98
N ASN A 63 6.21 -4.85 6.07
CA ASN A 63 6.51 -4.11 7.30
C ASN A 63 5.58 -2.90 7.50
N LEU A 64 4.53 -2.73 6.70
CA LEU A 64 3.53 -1.71 6.95
C LEU A 64 2.92 -1.88 8.34
N ALA A 65 2.86 -0.78 9.07
CA ALA A 65 2.32 -0.69 10.41
C ALA A 65 1.40 0.51 10.54
N THR A 66 0.43 0.42 11.43
CA THR A 66 -0.49 1.50 11.82
C THR A 66 -0.61 1.54 13.33
N GLN A 67 -1.22 2.58 13.89
CA GLN A 67 -1.48 2.62 15.33
C GLN A 67 -2.30 1.41 15.82
N ALA A 68 -3.23 0.91 15.00
CA ALA A 68 -4.05 -0.27 15.33
C ALA A 68 -3.33 -1.61 15.08
N CYS A 69 -2.26 -1.61 14.29
CA CYS A 69 -1.45 -2.79 13.97
C CYS A 69 0.04 -2.38 13.95
N PRO A 70 0.67 -2.20 15.13
CA PRO A 70 2.02 -1.64 15.22
C PRO A 70 3.14 -2.63 14.85
N ASP A 71 2.86 -3.94 14.88
CA ASP A 71 3.82 -5.04 14.75
C ASP A 71 3.97 -5.55 13.31
N HIS A 72 3.83 -4.67 12.29
CA HIS A 72 3.88 -5.02 10.86
C HIS A 72 2.61 -5.73 10.34
N GLY A 73 2.57 -5.99 9.02
CA GLY A 73 1.45 -6.71 8.39
C GLY A 73 0.16 -5.90 8.21
N ALA A 74 0.22 -4.59 8.37
CA ALA A 74 -0.96 -3.73 8.35
C ALA A 74 -1.60 -3.56 6.96
N LEU A 75 -0.99 -4.06 5.86
CA LEU A 75 -1.51 -3.83 4.51
C LEU A 75 -2.95 -4.34 4.34
N ARG A 76 -3.22 -5.58 4.75
CA ARG A 76 -4.58 -6.13 4.68
C ARG A 76 -5.56 -5.38 5.58
N PRO A 77 -5.28 -5.16 6.87
CA PRO A 77 -6.10 -4.31 7.75
C PRO A 77 -6.39 -2.92 7.18
N ILE A 78 -5.43 -2.29 6.49
CA ILE A 78 -5.62 -0.99 5.84
C ILE A 78 -6.67 -1.08 4.72
N LEU A 79 -6.56 -2.08 3.84
CA LEU A 79 -7.49 -2.28 2.73
C LEU A 79 -8.90 -2.61 3.25
N ASP A 80 -9.01 -3.49 4.23
CA ASP A 80 -10.30 -3.91 4.81
C ASP A 80 -10.97 -2.74 5.55
N LYS A 81 -10.21 -1.97 6.33
CA LYS A 81 -10.68 -0.75 6.99
C LYS A 81 -11.17 0.30 6.00
N TRP A 82 -10.47 0.46 4.87
CA TRP A 82 -10.90 1.36 3.81
C TRP A 82 -12.23 0.93 3.20
N ILE A 83 -12.41 -0.36 2.89
CA ILE A 83 -13.67 -0.89 2.38
C ILE A 83 -14.80 -0.63 3.37
N SER A 84 -14.62 -1.00 4.64
CA SER A 84 -15.61 -0.78 5.69
C SER A 84 -15.94 0.71 5.89
N LYS A 85 -14.96 1.61 5.70
CA LYS A 85 -15.21 3.05 5.74
C LYS A 85 -16.13 3.48 4.59
N LEU A 86 -15.88 3.01 3.35
CA LEU A 86 -16.73 3.33 2.20
C LEU A 86 -18.15 2.79 2.36
N GLU A 87 -18.30 1.59 2.91
CA GLU A 87 -19.59 0.98 3.23
C GLU A 87 -20.37 1.81 4.24
N ASN A 88 -19.72 2.20 5.35
CA ASN A 88 -20.33 3.07 6.37
C ASN A 88 -20.72 4.45 5.81
N GLU A 89 -19.89 5.04 4.94
CA GLU A 89 -20.24 6.30 4.28
C GLU A 89 -21.49 6.18 3.40
N VAL A 90 -21.67 5.07 2.68
CA VAL A 90 -22.87 4.82 1.87
C VAL A 90 -24.11 4.62 2.76
N GLU A 91 -23.97 3.90 3.86
CA GLU A 91 -25.06 3.77 4.85
C GLU A 91 -25.53 5.14 5.38
N GLN A 92 -24.57 5.96 5.81
CA GLN A 92 -24.87 7.26 6.44
C GLN A 92 -25.39 8.29 5.44
N GLU A 93 -24.79 8.37 4.25
CA GLU A 93 -25.13 9.41 3.26
C GLU A 93 -26.39 9.07 2.44
N CYS A 94 -26.59 7.78 2.15
CA CYS A 94 -27.66 7.34 1.25
C CYS A 94 -28.80 6.60 1.96
N GLY A 95 -28.64 6.24 3.25
CA GLY A 95 -29.60 5.42 3.98
C GLY A 95 -29.76 4.01 3.41
N LEU A 96 -28.78 3.55 2.64
CA LEU A 96 -28.80 2.22 2.02
C LEU A 96 -28.14 1.21 2.98
N ILE A 97 -28.69 0.00 3.03
CA ILE A 97 -28.18 -1.06 3.90
C ILE A 97 -27.46 -2.14 3.09
N PRO A 98 -26.43 -2.80 3.66
CA PRO A 98 -25.75 -3.93 3.05
C PRO A 98 -26.73 -5.02 2.59
N GLY A 99 -26.43 -5.65 1.45
CA GLY A 99 -27.26 -6.69 0.84
C GLY A 99 -28.28 -6.21 -0.20
N HIS A 100 -28.44 -4.89 -0.37
CA HIS A 100 -29.21 -4.32 -1.48
C HIS A 100 -28.31 -4.02 -2.69
N GLU A 101 -28.78 -4.31 -3.89
CA GLU A 101 -28.04 -4.04 -5.13
C GLU A 101 -27.62 -2.57 -5.25
N SER A 102 -28.51 -1.64 -4.87
CA SER A 102 -28.21 -0.20 -4.86
C SER A 102 -27.09 0.18 -3.87
N PHE A 103 -26.96 -0.51 -2.75
CA PHE A 103 -25.84 -0.34 -1.83
C PHE A 103 -24.52 -0.72 -2.50
N ASP A 104 -24.47 -1.91 -3.08
CA ASP A 104 -23.29 -2.42 -3.79
C ASP A 104 -22.84 -1.52 -4.95
N ILE A 105 -23.80 -1.00 -5.71
CA ILE A 105 -23.54 -0.05 -6.79
C ILE A 105 -22.89 1.22 -6.23
N LYS A 106 -23.42 1.77 -5.13
CA LYS A 106 -22.90 2.99 -4.52
C LYS A 106 -21.49 2.81 -3.93
N VAL A 107 -21.24 1.73 -3.22
CA VAL A 107 -19.90 1.42 -2.72
C VAL A 107 -18.92 1.25 -3.89
N SER A 108 -19.32 0.50 -4.94
CA SER A 108 -18.49 0.34 -6.15
C SER A 108 -18.18 1.67 -6.84
N GLN A 109 -19.12 2.62 -6.88
CA GLN A 109 -18.89 3.97 -7.40
C GLN A 109 -17.88 4.74 -6.56
N LYS A 110 -17.95 4.65 -5.23
CA LYS A 110 -16.95 5.26 -4.34
C LYS A 110 -15.56 4.65 -4.52
N VAL A 111 -15.46 3.32 -4.61
CA VAL A 111 -14.20 2.62 -4.93
C VAL A 111 -13.63 3.14 -6.24
N HIS A 112 -14.46 3.18 -7.30
CA HIS A 112 -14.04 3.68 -8.61
C HIS A 112 -13.58 5.14 -8.55
N SER A 113 -14.26 6.00 -7.81
CA SER A 113 -13.85 7.40 -7.64
C SER A 113 -12.44 7.53 -7.03
N VAL A 114 -12.13 6.72 -6.01
CA VAL A 114 -10.78 6.71 -5.41
C VAL A 114 -9.75 6.18 -6.40
N THR A 115 -10.02 5.06 -7.06
CA THR A 115 -9.05 4.41 -7.96
C THR A 115 -8.81 5.23 -9.23
N SER A 116 -9.86 5.80 -9.84
CA SER A 116 -9.73 6.66 -11.02
C SER A 116 -8.91 7.92 -10.76
N SER A 117 -9.01 8.48 -9.56
CA SER A 117 -8.21 9.65 -9.18
C SER A 117 -6.69 9.37 -9.10
N MET A 118 -6.29 8.12 -9.21
CA MET A 118 -4.88 7.69 -9.25
C MET A 118 -4.37 7.42 -10.67
N GLU A 119 -5.26 7.36 -11.67
CA GLU A 119 -4.92 7.00 -13.05
C GLU A 119 -3.96 7.98 -13.74
N GLU A 120 -3.96 9.25 -13.30
CA GLU A 120 -3.02 10.26 -13.79
C GLU A 120 -1.56 10.00 -13.37
N ARG A 121 -1.34 9.14 -12.38
CA ARG A 121 -0.02 8.74 -11.93
C ARG A 121 0.55 7.62 -12.80
N VAL A 122 1.86 7.56 -12.90
CA VAL A 122 2.57 6.44 -13.55
C VAL A 122 2.14 5.13 -12.90
N ASN A 123 1.71 4.16 -13.71
CA ASN A 123 1.17 2.86 -13.28
C ASN A 123 -0.13 2.93 -12.44
N GLY A 124 -0.74 4.11 -12.31
CA GLY A 124 -1.93 4.32 -11.48
C GLY A 124 -3.16 3.57 -11.97
N PHE A 125 -3.33 3.42 -13.28
CA PHE A 125 -4.43 2.67 -13.88
C PHE A 125 -4.43 1.19 -13.45
N ASP A 126 -3.30 0.48 -13.59
CA ASP A 126 -3.21 -0.92 -13.19
C ASP A 126 -3.30 -1.10 -11.68
N PHE A 127 -2.69 -0.19 -10.91
CA PHE A 127 -2.82 -0.17 -9.44
C PHE A 127 -4.29 -0.04 -9.03
N GLY A 128 -5.01 0.94 -9.57
CA GLY A 128 -6.43 1.15 -9.30
C GLY A 128 -7.29 -0.06 -9.67
N ARG A 129 -6.99 -0.70 -10.81
CA ARG A 129 -7.66 -1.96 -11.20
C ARG A 129 -7.45 -3.08 -10.19
N VAL A 130 -6.22 -3.27 -9.69
CA VAL A 130 -5.95 -4.32 -8.69
C VAL A 130 -6.64 -4.03 -7.37
N VAL A 131 -6.63 -2.78 -6.90
CA VAL A 131 -7.38 -2.37 -5.70
C VAL A 131 -8.88 -2.63 -5.89
N SER A 132 -9.43 -2.35 -7.07
CA SER A 132 -10.83 -2.66 -7.40
C SER A 132 -11.11 -4.17 -7.43
N LEU A 133 -10.15 -4.99 -7.90
CA LEU A 133 -10.28 -6.46 -7.87
C LEU A 133 -10.22 -7.00 -6.44
N TYR A 134 -9.40 -6.40 -5.56
CA TYR A 134 -9.38 -6.74 -4.14
C TYR A 134 -10.76 -6.49 -3.51
N TYR A 135 -11.34 -5.29 -3.72
CA TYR A 135 -12.69 -4.98 -3.28
C TYR A 135 -13.74 -5.94 -3.85
N LYS A 136 -13.66 -6.25 -5.16
CA LYS A 136 -14.58 -7.20 -5.79
C LYS A 136 -14.52 -8.58 -5.14
N GLY A 137 -13.31 -9.10 -4.86
CA GLY A 137 -13.14 -10.35 -4.13
C GLY A 137 -13.76 -10.31 -2.75
N HIS A 138 -13.51 -9.23 -2.00
CA HIS A 138 -14.12 -9.01 -0.67
C HIS A 138 -15.66 -9.04 -0.74
N ARG A 139 -16.27 -8.26 -1.63
CA ARG A 139 -17.73 -8.18 -1.78
C ARG A 139 -18.38 -9.49 -2.17
N MET A 140 -17.74 -10.26 -3.06
CA MET A 140 -18.28 -11.53 -3.57
C MET A 140 -17.98 -12.73 -2.68
N GLY A 141 -17.19 -12.56 -1.62
CA GLY A 141 -16.65 -13.66 -0.81
C GLY A 141 -15.71 -14.56 -1.63
N ASP A 142 -15.07 -14.01 -2.67
CA ASP A 142 -14.07 -14.72 -3.48
C ASP A 142 -12.69 -14.51 -2.91
N ASP A 143 -12.37 -15.32 -1.90
CA ASP A 143 -11.06 -15.29 -1.23
C ASP A 143 -9.89 -15.51 -2.20
N LYS A 144 -10.10 -16.27 -3.29
CA LYS A 144 -9.05 -16.53 -4.27
C LYS A 144 -8.74 -15.27 -5.06
N LEU A 145 -9.76 -14.55 -5.53
CA LEU A 145 -9.57 -13.29 -6.25
C LEU A 145 -8.92 -12.24 -5.32
N GLN A 146 -9.41 -12.13 -4.09
CA GLN A 146 -8.85 -11.21 -3.10
C GLN A 146 -7.38 -11.52 -2.81
N GLN A 147 -7.03 -12.79 -2.62
CA GLN A 147 -5.65 -13.23 -2.41
C GLN A 147 -4.75 -12.94 -3.61
N LYS A 148 -5.23 -13.16 -4.83
CA LYS A 148 -4.48 -12.86 -6.07
C LYS A 148 -4.19 -11.36 -6.17
N ALA A 149 -5.19 -10.52 -5.94
CA ALA A 149 -5.02 -9.07 -5.93
C ALA A 149 -4.03 -8.63 -4.84
N PHE A 150 -4.14 -9.18 -3.63
CA PHE A 150 -3.21 -8.91 -2.53
C PHE A 150 -1.76 -9.29 -2.86
N ARG A 151 -1.53 -10.47 -3.43
CA ARG A 151 -0.21 -10.92 -3.91
C ARG A 151 0.41 -9.94 -4.91
N TRP A 152 -0.41 -9.41 -5.83
CA TRP A 152 0.07 -8.43 -6.80
C TRP A 152 0.49 -7.13 -6.10
N LEU A 153 -0.32 -6.63 -5.19
CA LEU A 153 -0.03 -5.43 -4.40
C LEU A 153 1.24 -5.58 -3.56
N CYS A 154 1.56 -6.80 -3.11
CA CYS A 154 2.80 -7.12 -2.41
C CYS A 154 4.02 -7.31 -3.34
N GLY A 155 3.86 -7.23 -4.67
CA GLY A 155 4.95 -7.46 -5.64
C GLY A 155 5.38 -8.92 -5.76
N GLU A 156 4.50 -9.89 -5.50
CA GLU A 156 4.85 -11.31 -5.43
C GLU A 156 4.72 -12.03 -6.77
N TYR A 157 4.16 -11.39 -7.81
CA TYR A 157 4.12 -11.97 -9.15
C TYR A 157 5.51 -11.99 -9.78
N ARG A 158 5.85 -13.12 -10.40
CA ARG A 158 7.16 -13.32 -11.03
C ARG A 158 7.15 -13.03 -12.53
N THR A 159 6.00 -13.24 -13.19
CA THR A 159 5.86 -13.07 -14.63
C THR A 159 4.59 -12.29 -14.98
N LYS A 160 4.65 -11.53 -16.07
CA LYS A 160 3.50 -10.82 -16.63
C LYS A 160 2.40 -11.79 -17.07
N SER A 161 2.78 -13.01 -17.53
CA SER A 161 1.83 -14.03 -17.96
C SER A 161 1.00 -14.54 -16.79
N GLU A 162 1.61 -14.78 -15.63
CA GLU A 162 0.92 -15.18 -14.40
C GLU A 162 -0.10 -14.10 -13.98
N ALA A 163 0.32 -12.84 -13.91
CA ALA A 163 -0.56 -11.73 -13.55
C ALA A 163 -1.71 -11.55 -14.54
N LYS A 164 -1.44 -11.74 -15.85
CA LYS A 164 -2.45 -11.66 -16.89
C LYS A 164 -3.51 -12.78 -16.75
N THR A 165 -3.06 -14.00 -16.47
CA THR A 165 -3.95 -15.15 -16.26
C THR A 165 -4.81 -14.96 -15.01
N ASP A 166 -4.22 -14.49 -13.92
CA ASP A 166 -4.89 -14.38 -12.63
C ASP A 166 -5.80 -13.15 -12.49
N LEU A 167 -5.37 -12.01 -13.04
CA LEU A 167 -6.01 -10.69 -12.81
C LEU A 167 -6.39 -9.95 -14.10
N GLY A 168 -6.01 -10.45 -15.26
CA GLY A 168 -6.16 -9.76 -16.53
C GLY A 168 -5.24 -8.54 -16.68
N ILE A 169 -4.13 -8.47 -15.91
CA ILE A 169 -3.20 -7.34 -15.86
C ILE A 169 -1.83 -7.79 -16.33
N SER A 170 -1.25 -7.07 -17.29
CA SER A 170 0.06 -7.41 -17.86
C SER A 170 1.23 -6.68 -17.19
N LEU A 171 0.96 -5.75 -16.28
CA LEU A 171 1.96 -5.06 -15.47
C LEU A 171 2.24 -5.85 -14.21
N ILE A 172 3.50 -5.91 -13.83
CA ILE A 172 3.95 -6.41 -12.51
C ILE A 172 4.95 -5.44 -11.91
N ILE A 173 5.11 -5.48 -10.60
CA ILE A 173 6.08 -4.67 -9.88
C ILE A 173 7.47 -5.28 -10.07
N THR A 174 8.42 -4.45 -10.48
CA THR A 174 9.80 -4.82 -10.83
C THR A 174 10.80 -3.81 -10.26
N ASP A 175 12.11 -4.06 -10.45
CA ASP A 175 13.15 -3.10 -10.07
C ASP A 175 13.02 -1.74 -10.76
N ASP A 176 12.42 -1.69 -11.95
CA ASP A 176 12.32 -0.45 -12.74
C ASP A 176 11.14 0.44 -12.28
N ASN A 177 10.12 -0.13 -11.63
CA ASN A 177 8.89 0.61 -11.34
C ASN A 177 8.45 0.61 -9.86
N TRP A 178 9.10 -0.13 -8.99
CA TRP A 178 8.71 -0.26 -7.58
C TRP A 178 8.55 1.07 -6.85
N TYR A 179 9.41 2.05 -7.18
CA TYR A 179 9.35 3.38 -6.57
C TYR A 179 8.09 4.15 -6.95
N ASP A 180 7.58 3.99 -8.17
CA ASP A 180 6.31 4.59 -8.60
C ASP A 180 5.15 4.00 -7.80
N PHE A 181 5.21 2.69 -7.49
CA PHE A 181 4.21 2.07 -6.61
C PHE A 181 4.27 2.57 -5.17
N ILE A 182 5.45 2.91 -4.64
CA ILE A 182 5.54 3.57 -3.32
C ILE A 182 4.83 4.93 -3.34
N LYS A 183 4.97 5.71 -4.42
CA LYS A 183 4.23 6.99 -4.57
C LYS A 183 2.72 6.77 -4.65
N LEU A 184 2.28 5.74 -5.36
CA LEU A 184 0.86 5.36 -5.42
C LEU A 184 0.33 4.96 -4.04
N TRP A 185 1.09 4.18 -3.28
CA TRP A 185 0.73 3.85 -1.90
C TRP A 185 0.64 5.08 -1.01
N ALA A 186 1.57 6.01 -1.11
CA ALA A 186 1.52 7.24 -0.33
C ALA A 186 0.25 8.07 -0.62
N ASP A 187 -0.13 8.21 -1.90
CA ASP A 187 -1.37 8.86 -2.30
C ASP A 187 -2.61 8.08 -1.81
N PHE A 188 -2.60 6.75 -1.94
CA PHE A 188 -3.69 5.89 -1.49
C PHE A 188 -3.90 6.01 0.03
N MET A 189 -2.84 5.99 0.84
CA MET A 189 -2.94 6.12 2.30
C MET A 189 -3.63 7.42 2.71
N VAL A 190 -3.34 8.53 2.02
CA VAL A 190 -4.02 9.81 2.28
C VAL A 190 -5.52 9.74 1.92
N LYS A 191 -5.87 9.12 0.78
CA LYS A 191 -7.27 8.94 0.35
C LYS A 191 -8.07 8.05 1.30
N VAL A 192 -7.42 7.05 1.89
CA VAL A 192 -8.01 6.16 2.90
C VAL A 192 -8.23 6.88 4.24
N GLY A 193 -7.55 8.00 4.48
CA GLY A 193 -7.73 8.83 5.67
C GLY A 193 -6.57 8.80 6.66
N TYR A 194 -5.40 8.28 6.25
CA TYR A 194 -4.17 8.44 7.02
C TYR A 194 -3.51 9.79 6.73
N ALA A 195 -2.66 10.24 7.62
CA ALA A 195 -1.90 11.49 7.43
C ALA A 195 -0.85 11.38 6.31
N GLY A 196 -0.42 10.17 6.00
CA GLY A 196 0.55 9.87 4.94
C GLY A 196 1.25 8.56 5.16
N LEU A 197 2.26 8.29 4.33
CA LEU A 197 3.16 7.15 4.44
C LEU A 197 4.54 7.65 4.90
N TYR A 198 5.05 7.08 6.01
CA TYR A 198 6.37 7.35 6.56
C TYR A 198 7.25 6.11 6.41
N ILE A 199 8.39 6.25 5.74
CA ILE A 199 9.31 5.14 5.48
C ILE A 199 10.63 5.41 6.22
N CYS A 200 11.03 4.46 7.04
CA CYS A 200 12.35 4.40 7.67
C CYS A 200 13.25 3.46 6.87
N MET A 201 14.43 3.94 6.52
CA MET A 201 15.47 3.11 5.88
C MET A 201 16.73 3.16 6.74
N ASP A 202 17.14 2.02 7.26
CA ASP A 202 18.39 1.90 8.03
C ASP A 202 19.47 1.24 7.17
N GLU A 203 20.72 1.37 7.57
CA GLU A 203 21.90 0.79 6.88
C GLU A 203 22.05 1.27 5.42
N LEU A 204 21.90 2.59 5.19
CA LEU A 204 22.23 3.25 3.91
C LEU A 204 23.77 3.29 3.76
N ALA A 205 24.37 2.21 3.28
CA ALA A 205 25.81 2.11 3.01
C ALA A 205 26.11 2.14 1.50
#